data_e8322b66fe57d57fcea558816f4a2b6a
#
_entry.id   e8322b66fe57d57fcea558816f4a2b6a
#
_cell.length_a   1.000
_cell.length_b   1.000
_cell.length_c   1.000
_cell.angle_alpha   90.00
_cell.angle_beta   90.00
_cell.angle_gamma   90.00
#
_symmetry.space_group_name_H-M   'P 1'
#
loop_
_entity.id
_entity.type
_entity.pdbx_description
1 polymer ?
#
loop_
_entity_poly.entity_id
_entity_poly.type
_entity_poly.pdbx_seq_one_letter_code
_entity_poly.pdbx_strand_id
1 'polypeptide(L)'
;MRLLLSALAFCAAVLGRAAEQDYPLAEAQEVRARGGLPNFFLKAQTTGAEVKIGYLGGSITAQNGWRVQTLAHFKKAYPQASFAEINAAIGGTGSDLGVFRVKQDVLSQGPDLLFVEFAVNDGGADPQRIIRAMEGIVRQTWQANPKCDICFVYTLTEALSPPMLEGKLQRSASAMEKVADFYGIPSITLGMEVAKLAKAGKLAWRAKLPKTDAEKAALGDKLVFAADGVHPHDSTGQVLYTQAIVRSLPALAIANNSPTVHVSNLALDPANLERAKLVPVTAAKLSAGLAPADMAADAFAKGWSKRLPAMVKLTQPGQSIEFKFKGTHCAVYDVVGPAGGMVAVTLDGKAQKPVQRIDAYCTYARLSTFLVGTDLPEGEHTVRLELLADPIDKAAVLAKNKNQIDKPERFAPLHFFPGALLIVGELVP
;
A
#
# COMPACT_ATOMS: atom_id res chain seq x y z
N MET A 1 12.12 38.51 25.39
CA MET A 1 11.35 38.16 24.21
C MET A 1 11.84 36.89 23.49
N ARG A 2 12.58 36.00 24.18
CA ARG A 2 13.05 34.70 23.65
C ARG A 2 12.50 33.45 24.38
N LEU A 3 11.72 33.64 25.43
CA LEU A 3 11.17 32.53 26.23
C LEU A 3 9.70 32.15 25.88
N LEU A 4 9.01 32.93 25.08
CA LEU A 4 7.61 32.67 24.67
C LEU A 4 7.46 31.82 23.41
N LEU A 5 8.51 31.74 22.55
CA LEU A 5 8.47 30.95 21.32
C LEU A 5 8.76 29.46 21.51
N SER A 6 9.44 29.10 22.61
CA SER A 6 9.73 27.69 22.93
C SER A 6 8.52 26.93 23.53
N ALA A 7 7.60 27.64 24.18
CA ALA A 7 6.42 27.04 24.79
C ALA A 7 5.35 26.65 23.76
N LEU A 8 5.21 27.42 22.67
CA LEU A 8 4.24 27.11 21.61
C LEU A 8 4.64 25.91 20.71
N ALA A 9 5.95 25.74 20.47
CA ALA A 9 6.44 24.59 19.71
C ALA A 9 6.30 23.27 20.51
N PHE A 10 6.41 23.32 21.85
CA PHE A 10 6.25 22.15 22.70
C PHE A 10 4.77 21.75 22.87
N CYS A 11 3.85 22.72 22.93
CA CYS A 11 2.40 22.44 22.96
C CYS A 11 1.88 21.84 21.66
N ALA A 12 2.37 22.29 20.48
CA ALA A 12 1.95 21.73 19.20
C ALA A 12 2.44 20.26 19.02
N ALA A 13 3.65 19.94 19.50
CA ALA A 13 4.18 18.56 19.46
C ALA A 13 3.47 17.62 20.45
N VAL A 14 3.00 18.14 21.60
CA VAL A 14 2.25 17.38 22.61
C VAL A 14 0.80 17.18 22.15
N LEU A 15 0.17 18.18 21.53
CA LEU A 15 -1.20 18.05 20.98
C LEU A 15 -1.25 17.11 19.76
N GLY A 16 -0.22 17.11 18.90
CA GLY A 16 -0.10 16.14 17.81
C GLY A 16 0.06 14.70 18.31
N ARG A 17 0.78 14.49 19.41
CA ARG A 17 0.96 13.16 20.02
C ARG A 17 -0.28 12.68 20.79
N ALA A 18 -1.01 13.55 21.43
CA ALA A 18 -2.26 13.21 22.13
C ALA A 18 -3.36 12.80 21.12
N ALA A 19 -3.51 13.51 20.01
CA ALA A 19 -4.47 13.16 18.96
C ALA A 19 -4.12 11.82 18.27
N GLU A 20 -2.86 11.40 18.28
CA GLU A 20 -2.39 10.13 17.73
C GLU A 20 -2.74 8.93 18.64
N GLN A 21 -2.98 9.16 19.93
CA GLN A 21 -3.29 8.11 20.92
C GLN A 21 -4.78 7.80 21.09
N ASP A 22 -5.70 8.65 20.64
CA ASP A 22 -7.14 8.55 20.96
C ASP A 22 -8.01 7.85 19.90
N TYR A 23 -7.44 7.22 18.86
CA TYR A 23 -8.26 6.45 17.93
C TYR A 23 -8.74 5.15 18.58
N PRO A 24 -10.07 4.87 18.61
CA PRO A 24 -10.62 3.70 19.29
C PRO A 24 -10.15 2.42 18.60
N LEU A 25 -9.42 1.58 19.35
CA LEU A 25 -8.91 0.32 18.83
C LEU A 25 -9.97 -0.77 18.94
N ALA A 26 -10.20 -1.49 17.85
CA ALA A 26 -11.10 -2.65 17.82
C ALA A 26 -10.49 -3.83 18.57
N GLU A 27 -11.34 -4.72 19.11
CA GLU A 27 -10.92 -5.97 19.71
C GLU A 27 -10.23 -6.86 18.67
N ALA A 28 -9.13 -7.49 19.05
CA ALA A 28 -8.45 -8.44 18.18
C ALA A 28 -9.18 -9.79 18.18
N GLN A 29 -9.63 -10.21 17.01
CA GLN A 29 -10.22 -11.53 16.75
C GLN A 29 -9.55 -12.13 15.52
N GLU A 30 -9.28 -13.45 15.51
CA GLU A 30 -8.63 -14.08 14.36
C GLU A 30 -9.48 -13.96 13.11
N VAL A 31 -10.79 -14.16 13.21
CA VAL A 31 -11.73 -14.03 12.09
C VAL A 31 -13.00 -13.29 12.52
N ARG A 32 -13.43 -12.38 11.66
CA ARG A 32 -14.77 -11.78 11.67
C ARG A 32 -15.44 -12.16 10.37
N ALA A 33 -16.30 -13.17 10.42
CA ALA A 33 -16.83 -13.80 9.21
C ALA A 33 -17.82 -12.91 8.43
N ARG A 34 -18.61 -12.06 9.11
CA ARG A 34 -19.61 -11.15 8.53
C ARG A 34 -20.37 -11.79 7.35
N GLY A 35 -20.29 -11.26 6.14
CA GLY A 35 -20.93 -11.78 4.94
C GLY A 35 -20.26 -13.02 4.32
N GLY A 36 -19.13 -13.48 4.85
CA GLY A 36 -18.38 -14.61 4.29
C GLY A 36 -17.79 -14.35 2.92
N LEU A 37 -17.51 -15.45 2.20
CA LEU A 37 -16.99 -15.45 0.82
C LEU A 37 -17.85 -16.35 -0.09
N PRO A 38 -19.16 -16.07 -0.22
CA PRO A 38 -20.11 -17.01 -0.84
C PRO A 38 -19.82 -17.28 -2.30
N ASN A 39 -19.47 -16.26 -3.08
CA ASN A 39 -19.24 -16.42 -4.51
C ASN A 39 -17.93 -17.17 -4.78
N PHE A 40 -16.88 -16.90 -3.99
CA PHE A 40 -15.61 -17.59 -4.07
C PHE A 40 -15.78 -19.09 -3.79
N PHE A 41 -16.41 -19.48 -2.68
CA PHE A 41 -16.59 -20.89 -2.34
C PHE A 41 -17.46 -21.62 -3.33
N LEU A 42 -18.55 -21.01 -3.80
CA LEU A 42 -19.41 -21.59 -4.83
C LEU A 42 -18.62 -21.86 -6.12
N LYS A 43 -17.83 -20.88 -6.57
CA LYS A 43 -17.01 -21.02 -7.78
C LYS A 43 -15.89 -22.04 -7.59
N ALA A 44 -15.21 -22.05 -6.44
CA ALA A 44 -14.15 -23.02 -6.12
C ALA A 44 -14.65 -24.47 -6.07
N GLN A 45 -15.92 -24.68 -5.72
CA GLN A 45 -16.55 -26.01 -5.70
C GLN A 45 -17.08 -26.44 -7.08
N THR A 46 -17.11 -25.54 -8.08
CA THR A 46 -17.62 -25.83 -9.42
C THR A 46 -16.55 -26.52 -10.26
N THR A 47 -16.86 -27.72 -10.77
CA THR A 47 -15.95 -28.50 -11.62
C THR A 47 -15.61 -27.75 -12.90
N GLY A 48 -14.31 -27.64 -13.22
CA GLY A 48 -13.79 -26.97 -14.40
C GLY A 48 -13.76 -25.46 -14.31
N ALA A 49 -14.18 -24.86 -13.18
CA ALA A 49 -14.11 -23.40 -13.02
C ALA A 49 -12.67 -22.90 -12.93
N GLU A 50 -12.41 -21.73 -13.49
CA GLU A 50 -11.19 -20.94 -13.25
C GLU A 50 -11.49 -19.87 -12.20
N VAL A 51 -10.81 -19.92 -11.05
CA VAL A 51 -10.93 -18.97 -9.93
C VAL A 51 -9.72 -18.05 -9.92
N LYS A 52 -9.94 -16.74 -10.02
CA LYS A 52 -8.88 -15.72 -9.99
C LYS A 52 -8.84 -15.03 -8.63
N ILE A 53 -7.69 -15.10 -7.96
CA ILE A 53 -7.51 -14.52 -6.64
C ILE A 53 -6.57 -13.33 -6.73
N GLY A 54 -7.08 -12.14 -6.42
CA GLY A 54 -6.33 -10.91 -6.30
C GLY A 54 -5.67 -10.77 -4.92
N TYR A 55 -4.42 -10.29 -4.89
CA TYR A 55 -3.69 -9.98 -3.68
C TYR A 55 -3.16 -8.54 -3.80
N LEU A 56 -3.86 -7.60 -3.19
CA LEU A 56 -3.52 -6.19 -3.16
C LEU A 56 -2.92 -5.85 -1.80
N GLY A 57 -1.65 -5.42 -1.77
CA GLY A 57 -0.98 -5.18 -0.51
C GLY A 57 0.41 -4.59 -0.63
N GLY A 58 1.13 -4.60 0.49
CA GLY A 58 2.50 -4.12 0.64
C GLY A 58 3.57 -5.20 0.46
N SER A 59 4.75 -4.97 1.08
CA SER A 59 5.91 -5.87 0.94
C SER A 59 5.69 -7.25 1.55
N ILE A 60 4.94 -7.37 2.65
CA ILE A 60 4.67 -8.64 3.30
C ILE A 60 3.82 -9.54 2.39
N THR A 61 2.87 -8.97 1.66
CA THR A 61 2.08 -9.66 0.64
C THR A 61 2.89 -9.94 -0.63
N ALA A 62 3.85 -9.06 -0.99
CA ALA A 62 4.70 -9.27 -2.17
C ALA A 62 5.69 -10.45 -2.01
N GLN A 63 6.08 -10.80 -0.78
CA GLN A 63 6.94 -11.96 -0.51
C GLN A 63 6.32 -13.28 -1.01
N ASN A 64 7.14 -14.31 -1.20
CA ASN A 64 6.69 -15.67 -1.49
C ASN A 64 6.20 -16.41 -0.23
N GLY A 65 5.40 -15.72 0.58
CA GLY A 65 4.88 -16.19 1.86
C GLY A 65 3.40 -16.58 1.80
N TRP A 66 2.60 -16.00 2.70
CA TRP A 66 1.19 -16.34 2.92
C TRP A 66 0.35 -16.35 1.63
N ARG A 67 0.59 -15.41 0.73
CA ARG A 67 -0.09 -15.33 -0.57
C ARG A 67 0.11 -16.61 -1.40
N VAL A 68 1.35 -17.01 -1.60
CA VAL A 68 1.70 -18.22 -2.39
C VAL A 68 1.23 -19.49 -1.69
N GLN A 69 1.42 -19.56 -0.36
CA GLN A 69 1.02 -20.72 0.45
C GLN A 69 -0.49 -20.88 0.50
N THR A 70 -1.25 -19.78 0.59
CA THR A 70 -2.72 -19.80 0.55
C THR A 70 -3.24 -20.23 -0.82
N LEU A 71 -2.65 -19.75 -1.91
CA LEU A 71 -2.99 -20.22 -3.26
C LEU A 71 -2.73 -21.72 -3.42
N ALA A 72 -1.61 -22.22 -2.91
CA ALA A 72 -1.30 -23.66 -2.91
C ALA A 72 -2.30 -24.47 -2.09
N HIS A 73 -2.74 -23.93 -0.94
CA HIS A 73 -3.80 -24.55 -0.13
C HIS A 73 -5.11 -24.66 -0.91
N PHE A 74 -5.58 -23.59 -1.59
CA PHE A 74 -6.80 -23.63 -2.38
C PHE A 74 -6.73 -24.64 -3.52
N LYS A 75 -5.62 -24.71 -4.25
CA LYS A 75 -5.40 -25.72 -5.30
C LYS A 75 -5.51 -27.15 -4.77
N LYS A 76 -5.03 -27.39 -3.53
CA LYS A 76 -5.14 -28.71 -2.88
C LYS A 76 -6.54 -28.99 -2.34
N ALA A 77 -7.19 -27.98 -1.77
CA ALA A 77 -8.51 -28.14 -1.14
C ALA A 77 -9.65 -28.27 -2.16
N TYR A 78 -9.49 -27.69 -3.34
CA TYR A 78 -10.51 -27.66 -4.41
C TYR A 78 -9.91 -28.15 -5.75
N PRO A 79 -9.52 -29.42 -5.84
CA PRO A 79 -8.81 -29.95 -7.02
C PRO A 79 -9.65 -29.99 -8.31
N GLN A 80 -10.97 -29.82 -8.19
CA GLN A 80 -11.91 -29.76 -9.32
C GLN A 80 -11.89 -28.39 -10.04
N ALA A 81 -11.35 -27.34 -9.43
CA ALA A 81 -11.23 -26.01 -10.02
C ALA A 81 -9.74 -25.68 -10.27
N SER A 82 -9.49 -24.76 -11.19
CA SER A 82 -8.18 -24.17 -11.41
C SER A 82 -8.07 -22.82 -10.70
N PHE A 83 -6.87 -22.45 -10.25
CA PHE A 83 -6.66 -21.20 -9.52
C PHE A 83 -5.53 -20.38 -10.16
N ALA A 84 -5.84 -19.13 -10.52
CA ALA A 84 -4.90 -18.16 -11.03
C ALA A 84 -4.65 -17.04 -10.00
N GLU A 85 -3.40 -16.60 -9.92
CA GLU A 85 -2.98 -15.53 -9.03
C GLU A 85 -2.92 -14.19 -9.76
N ILE A 86 -3.47 -13.13 -9.15
CA ILE A 86 -3.27 -11.74 -9.53
C ILE A 86 -2.44 -11.07 -8.42
N ASN A 87 -1.10 -11.09 -8.59
CA ASN A 87 -0.20 -10.47 -7.62
C ASN A 87 -0.09 -8.96 -7.89
N ALA A 88 -0.83 -8.17 -7.15
CA ALA A 88 -0.84 -6.71 -7.17
C ALA A 88 -0.14 -6.08 -5.94
N ALA A 89 0.67 -6.85 -5.20
CA ALA A 89 1.40 -6.32 -4.07
C ALA A 89 2.64 -5.53 -4.50
N ILE A 90 2.89 -4.38 -3.85
CA ILE A 90 4.05 -3.52 -4.09
C ILE A 90 4.66 -3.11 -2.76
N GLY A 91 5.92 -3.43 -2.54
CA GLY A 91 6.64 -3.11 -1.31
C GLY A 91 6.65 -1.61 -1.00
N GLY A 92 6.45 -1.25 0.27
CA GLY A 92 6.49 0.13 0.75
C GLY A 92 5.28 0.99 0.36
N THR A 93 4.16 0.39 -0.08
CA THR A 93 2.95 1.13 -0.49
C THR A 93 1.76 0.80 0.40
N GLY A 94 0.98 1.82 0.75
CA GLY A 94 -0.25 1.72 1.54
C GLY A 94 -1.52 1.72 0.70
N SER A 95 -2.66 1.78 1.40
CA SER A 95 -3.98 1.88 0.77
C SER A 95 -4.15 3.17 -0.03
N ASP A 96 -3.45 4.23 0.35
CA ASP A 96 -3.41 5.53 -0.32
C ASP A 96 -2.97 5.47 -1.77
N LEU A 97 -2.00 4.60 -2.11
CA LEU A 97 -1.65 4.30 -3.49
C LEU A 97 -2.47 3.11 -4.02
N GLY A 98 -2.81 2.15 -3.18
CA GLY A 98 -3.60 0.97 -3.52
C GLY A 98 -4.88 1.32 -4.26
N VAL A 99 -5.61 2.33 -3.79
CA VAL A 99 -6.90 2.75 -4.35
C VAL A 99 -6.80 3.33 -5.77
N PHE A 100 -5.69 3.97 -6.12
CA PHE A 100 -5.49 4.51 -7.47
C PHE A 100 -5.12 3.44 -8.49
N ARG A 101 -4.43 2.38 -8.05
CA ARG A 101 -3.91 1.33 -8.93
C ARG A 101 -4.75 0.06 -8.97
N VAL A 102 -5.76 -0.10 -8.09
CA VAL A 102 -6.58 -1.31 -7.99
C VAL A 102 -7.23 -1.67 -9.33
N LYS A 103 -7.73 -0.69 -10.07
CA LYS A 103 -8.34 -0.91 -11.38
C LYS A 103 -7.35 -1.51 -12.38
N GLN A 104 -6.16 -0.94 -12.49
CA GLN A 104 -5.12 -1.40 -13.42
C GLN A 104 -4.54 -2.73 -12.99
N ASP A 105 -4.14 -2.86 -11.70
CA ASP A 105 -3.34 -3.98 -11.23
C ASP A 105 -4.17 -5.23 -10.90
N VAL A 106 -5.47 -5.07 -10.63
CA VAL A 106 -6.34 -6.14 -10.15
C VAL A 106 -7.61 -6.28 -10.99
N LEU A 107 -8.45 -5.23 -11.05
CA LEU A 107 -9.82 -5.34 -11.56
C LEU A 107 -9.87 -5.61 -13.06
N SER A 108 -8.89 -5.11 -13.82
CA SER A 108 -8.70 -5.41 -15.25
C SER A 108 -8.53 -6.90 -15.56
N GLN A 109 -8.17 -7.71 -14.56
CA GLN A 109 -7.95 -9.14 -14.70
C GLN A 109 -9.14 -9.99 -14.24
N GLY A 110 -10.21 -9.36 -13.72
CA GLY A 110 -11.47 -9.99 -13.32
C GLY A 110 -11.30 -10.94 -12.11
N PRO A 111 -10.92 -10.48 -10.93
CA PRO A 111 -10.80 -11.31 -9.74
C PRO A 111 -12.17 -11.82 -9.28
N ASP A 112 -12.20 -13.03 -8.72
CA ASP A 112 -13.35 -13.63 -8.04
C ASP A 112 -13.26 -13.42 -6.51
N LEU A 113 -12.04 -13.35 -5.99
CA LEU A 113 -11.72 -13.02 -4.61
C LEU A 113 -10.60 -11.99 -4.59
N LEU A 114 -10.73 -10.96 -3.77
CA LEU A 114 -9.69 -9.95 -3.53
C LEU A 114 -9.30 -9.92 -2.05
N PHE A 115 -8.08 -10.35 -1.74
CA PHE A 115 -7.45 -10.07 -0.45
C PHE A 115 -6.83 -8.68 -0.46
N VAL A 116 -7.12 -7.87 0.57
CA VAL A 116 -6.57 -6.51 0.75
C VAL A 116 -5.78 -6.47 2.05
N GLU A 117 -4.47 -6.13 1.95
CA GLU A 117 -3.52 -6.11 3.08
C GLU A 117 -2.70 -4.81 3.07
N PHE A 118 -3.01 -3.88 3.96
CA PHE A 118 -2.26 -2.63 4.12
C PHE A 118 -2.03 -2.22 5.57
N ALA A 119 -2.44 -3.06 6.54
CA ALA A 119 -2.43 -2.70 7.95
C ALA A 119 -1.05 -2.27 8.47
N VAL A 120 0.03 -2.89 7.98
CA VAL A 120 1.40 -2.53 8.34
C VAL A 120 1.85 -1.25 7.64
N ASN A 121 1.62 -1.14 6.34
CA ASN A 121 2.05 0.03 5.57
C ASN A 121 1.31 1.31 5.97
N ASP A 122 0.05 1.19 6.37
CA ASP A 122 -0.79 2.30 6.83
C ASP A 122 -0.63 2.59 8.34
N GLY A 123 0.28 1.90 9.04
CA GLY A 123 0.46 2.01 10.49
C GLY A 123 0.65 3.44 11.02
N GLY A 124 1.28 4.31 10.24
CA GLY A 124 1.48 5.73 10.53
C GLY A 124 0.48 6.68 9.87
N ALA A 125 -0.44 6.17 9.03
CA ALA A 125 -1.38 7.02 8.30
C ALA A 125 -2.55 7.51 9.19
N ASP A 126 -3.15 8.63 8.79
CA ASP A 126 -4.38 9.12 9.41
C ASP A 126 -5.54 8.14 9.21
N PRO A 127 -6.27 7.75 10.27
CA PRO A 127 -7.36 6.78 10.17
C PRO A 127 -8.45 7.14 9.17
N GLN A 128 -8.79 8.44 9.04
CA GLN A 128 -9.81 8.88 8.10
C GLN A 128 -9.36 8.71 6.64
N ARG A 129 -8.07 8.95 6.37
CA ARG A 129 -7.48 8.68 5.04
C ARG A 129 -7.48 7.20 4.72
N ILE A 130 -7.18 6.34 5.71
CA ILE A 130 -7.26 4.87 5.56
C ILE A 130 -8.70 4.47 5.21
N ILE A 131 -9.69 4.95 5.94
CA ILE A 131 -11.10 4.66 5.71
C ILE A 131 -11.49 5.05 4.28
N ARG A 132 -11.18 6.28 3.85
CA ARG A 132 -11.51 6.77 2.50
C ARG A 132 -10.85 5.93 1.39
N ALA A 133 -9.59 5.52 1.58
CA ALA A 133 -8.87 4.71 0.61
C ALA A 133 -9.40 3.28 0.55
N MET A 134 -9.59 2.62 1.70
CA MET A 134 -10.14 1.27 1.78
C MET A 134 -11.57 1.19 1.25
N GLU A 135 -12.40 2.17 1.58
CA GLU A 135 -13.75 2.28 1.03
C GLU A 135 -13.71 2.46 -0.49
N GLY A 136 -12.80 3.29 -1.00
CA GLY A 136 -12.61 3.47 -2.44
C GLY A 136 -12.23 2.15 -3.14
N ILE A 137 -11.36 1.33 -2.53
CA ILE A 137 -11.01 -0.01 -3.06
C ILE A 137 -12.24 -0.92 -3.13
N VAL A 138 -13.04 -0.98 -2.06
CA VAL A 138 -14.28 -1.78 -2.00
C VAL A 138 -15.24 -1.37 -3.10
N ARG A 139 -15.56 -0.08 -3.17
CA ARG A 139 -16.55 0.47 -4.11
C ARG A 139 -16.11 0.28 -5.56
N GLN A 140 -14.85 0.55 -5.89
CA GLN A 140 -14.31 0.27 -7.24
C GLN A 140 -14.38 -1.22 -7.59
N THR A 141 -14.09 -2.11 -6.63
CA THR A 141 -14.14 -3.56 -6.85
C THR A 141 -15.56 -3.99 -7.19
N TRP A 142 -16.56 -3.60 -6.41
CA TRP A 142 -17.94 -4.00 -6.64
C TRP A 142 -18.62 -3.28 -7.83
N GLN A 143 -18.17 -2.07 -8.17
CA GLN A 143 -18.55 -1.42 -9.43
C GLN A 143 -18.04 -2.18 -10.65
N ALA A 144 -16.83 -2.74 -10.58
CA ALA A 144 -16.25 -3.51 -11.68
C ALA A 144 -16.79 -4.94 -11.75
N ASN A 145 -16.95 -5.60 -10.61
CA ASN A 145 -17.49 -6.96 -10.48
C ASN A 145 -18.29 -7.10 -9.17
N PRO A 146 -19.62 -6.98 -9.20
CA PRO A 146 -20.44 -7.09 -7.99
C PRO A 146 -20.50 -8.52 -7.41
N LYS A 147 -19.88 -9.50 -8.06
CA LYS A 147 -19.71 -10.87 -7.54
C LYS A 147 -18.31 -11.14 -7.00
N CYS A 148 -17.41 -10.18 -7.02
CA CYS A 148 -16.09 -10.35 -6.42
C CYS A 148 -16.20 -10.29 -4.91
N ASP A 149 -15.86 -11.38 -4.23
CA ASP A 149 -15.75 -11.37 -2.78
C ASP A 149 -14.47 -10.64 -2.35
N ILE A 150 -14.55 -9.90 -1.24
CA ILE A 150 -13.41 -9.17 -0.68
C ILE A 150 -13.13 -9.73 0.72
N CYS A 151 -11.87 -9.88 1.08
CA CYS A 151 -11.43 -10.23 2.43
C CYS A 151 -10.29 -9.30 2.85
N PHE A 152 -10.45 -8.59 3.97
CA PHE A 152 -9.36 -7.84 4.56
C PHE A 152 -8.49 -8.76 5.41
N VAL A 153 -7.18 -8.59 5.31
CA VAL A 153 -6.22 -9.36 6.13
C VAL A 153 -5.24 -8.40 6.81
N TYR A 154 -4.97 -8.66 8.09
CA TYR A 154 -4.15 -7.77 8.91
C TYR A 154 -2.86 -8.47 9.34
N THR A 155 -1.77 -8.07 8.73
CA THR A 155 -0.42 -8.49 9.10
C THR A 155 0.09 -7.69 10.30
N LEU A 156 1.16 -8.15 10.93
CA LEU A 156 1.73 -7.59 12.14
C LEU A 156 3.24 -7.45 12.01
N THR A 157 3.80 -6.40 12.63
CA THR A 157 5.23 -6.22 12.82
C THR A 157 5.55 -6.06 14.29
N GLU A 158 6.82 -6.19 14.66
CA GLU A 158 7.26 -5.95 16.04
C GLU A 158 6.84 -4.55 16.53
N ALA A 159 7.05 -3.51 15.73
CA ALA A 159 6.73 -2.13 16.10
C ALA A 159 5.23 -1.86 16.30
N LEU A 160 4.36 -2.61 15.61
CA LEU A 160 2.90 -2.46 15.69
C LEU A 160 2.23 -3.51 16.60
N SER A 161 3.04 -4.34 17.27
CA SER A 161 2.52 -5.43 18.13
C SER A 161 1.94 -5.00 19.48
N PRO A 162 2.31 -3.87 20.13
CA PRO A 162 1.86 -3.59 21.48
C PRO A 162 0.34 -3.68 21.70
N PRO A 163 -0.53 -3.09 20.87
CA PRO A 163 -1.97 -3.25 21.03
C PRO A 163 -2.44 -4.71 20.95
N MET A 164 -1.83 -5.49 20.03
CA MET A 164 -2.17 -6.90 19.83
C MET A 164 -1.84 -7.75 21.06
N LEU A 165 -0.77 -7.42 21.79
CA LEU A 165 -0.42 -8.09 23.05
C LEU A 165 -1.44 -7.82 24.15
N GLU A 166 -2.22 -6.75 24.03
CA GLU A 166 -3.32 -6.35 24.91
C GLU A 166 -4.70 -6.78 24.40
N GLY A 167 -4.76 -7.55 23.31
CA GLY A 167 -6.02 -8.03 22.72
C GLY A 167 -6.74 -7.02 21.83
N LYS A 168 -6.04 -5.96 21.38
CA LYS A 168 -6.58 -4.94 20.47
C LYS A 168 -5.90 -4.98 19.12
N LEU A 169 -6.63 -4.62 18.07
CA LEU A 169 -6.02 -4.39 16.75
C LEU A 169 -5.18 -3.11 16.76
N GLN A 170 -4.16 -3.09 15.92
CA GLN A 170 -3.41 -1.86 15.64
C GLN A 170 -4.33 -0.79 15.02
N ARG A 171 -3.95 0.49 15.16
CA ARG A 171 -4.77 1.65 14.74
C ARG A 171 -5.22 1.56 13.28
N SER A 172 -4.33 1.21 12.37
CA SER A 172 -4.65 1.07 10.94
C SER A 172 -5.68 -0.04 10.69
N ALA A 173 -5.50 -1.22 11.27
CA ALA A 173 -6.47 -2.31 11.16
C ALA A 173 -7.82 -1.94 11.79
N SER A 174 -7.82 -1.21 12.92
CA SER A 174 -9.04 -0.70 13.54
C SER A 174 -9.81 0.29 12.65
N ALA A 175 -9.09 1.11 11.87
CA ALA A 175 -9.70 1.98 10.87
C ALA A 175 -10.30 1.16 9.70
N MET A 176 -9.60 0.12 9.24
CA MET A 176 -10.08 -0.77 8.17
C MET A 176 -11.32 -1.56 8.62
N GLU A 177 -11.40 -1.95 9.90
CA GLU A 177 -12.56 -2.65 10.45
C GLU A 177 -13.85 -1.83 10.34
N LYS A 178 -13.80 -0.49 10.43
CA LYS A 178 -14.99 0.34 10.19
C LYS A 178 -15.55 0.18 8.79
N VAL A 179 -14.69 0.06 7.79
CA VAL A 179 -15.10 -0.20 6.41
C VAL A 179 -15.63 -1.63 6.28
N ALA A 180 -14.94 -2.59 6.89
CA ALA A 180 -15.35 -3.98 6.91
C ALA A 180 -16.72 -4.19 7.56
N ASP A 181 -16.99 -3.52 8.70
CA ASP A 181 -18.29 -3.55 9.39
C ASP A 181 -19.39 -2.96 8.52
N PHE A 182 -19.15 -1.80 7.93
CA PHE A 182 -20.15 -1.10 7.12
C PHE A 182 -20.58 -1.88 5.88
N TYR A 183 -19.63 -2.51 5.21
CA TYR A 183 -19.87 -3.27 3.98
C TYR A 183 -20.07 -4.78 4.18
N GLY A 184 -20.04 -5.26 5.42
CA GLY A 184 -20.16 -6.68 5.73
C GLY A 184 -19.00 -7.53 5.22
N ILE A 185 -17.81 -6.94 5.03
CA ILE A 185 -16.62 -7.61 4.51
C ILE A 185 -15.96 -8.44 5.60
N PRO A 186 -15.66 -9.74 5.36
CA PRO A 186 -14.92 -10.54 6.32
C PRO A 186 -13.49 -10.05 6.48
N SER A 187 -12.94 -10.24 7.70
CA SER A 187 -11.55 -9.91 7.99
C SER A 187 -10.84 -11.02 8.77
N ILE A 188 -9.54 -11.20 8.52
CA ILE A 188 -8.68 -12.18 9.17
C ILE A 188 -7.45 -11.46 9.75
N THR A 189 -7.25 -11.60 11.05
CA THR A 189 -6.09 -11.06 11.75
C THR A 189 -4.95 -12.07 11.74
N LEU A 190 -4.05 -11.95 10.77
CA LEU A 190 -2.95 -12.90 10.56
C LEU A 190 -1.96 -12.89 11.72
N GLY A 191 -1.87 -11.77 12.44
CA GLY A 191 -0.96 -11.57 13.56
C GLY A 191 -1.38 -12.21 14.90
N MET A 192 -2.54 -12.89 15.01
CA MET A 192 -3.04 -13.41 16.27
C MET A 192 -2.09 -14.42 16.93
N GLU A 193 -1.68 -15.45 16.21
CA GLU A 193 -0.77 -16.47 16.75
C GLU A 193 0.63 -15.90 16.99
N VAL A 194 1.08 -14.95 16.15
CA VAL A 194 2.33 -14.21 16.36
C VAL A 194 2.32 -13.46 17.70
N ALA A 195 1.25 -12.72 17.99
CA ALA A 195 1.08 -12.02 19.24
C ALA A 195 1.01 -12.96 20.45
N LYS A 196 0.31 -14.08 20.31
CA LYS A 196 0.23 -15.13 21.35
C LYS A 196 1.59 -15.75 21.65
N LEU A 197 2.37 -16.10 20.64
CA LEU A 197 3.74 -16.60 20.82
C LEU A 197 4.66 -15.55 21.44
N ALA A 198 4.55 -14.29 21.02
CA ALA A 198 5.31 -13.19 21.59
C ALA A 198 4.99 -12.98 23.08
N LYS A 199 3.71 -12.97 23.45
CA LYS A 199 3.26 -12.85 24.84
C LYS A 199 3.72 -14.00 25.72
N ALA A 200 3.81 -15.21 25.14
CA ALA A 200 4.33 -16.41 25.83
C ALA A 200 5.87 -16.48 25.88
N GLY A 201 6.59 -15.49 25.33
CA GLY A 201 8.06 -15.51 25.25
C GLY A 201 8.62 -16.53 24.25
N LYS A 202 7.78 -17.10 23.39
CA LYS A 202 8.10 -18.13 22.41
C LYS A 202 8.30 -17.59 20.99
N LEU A 203 8.55 -16.27 20.84
CA LEU A 203 8.84 -15.62 19.57
C LEU A 203 10.13 -14.84 19.66
N ALA A 204 11.00 -14.98 18.66
CA ALA A 204 12.10 -14.09 18.39
C ALA A 204 11.73 -13.18 17.22
N TRP A 205 11.38 -11.90 17.52
CA TRP A 205 10.94 -10.94 16.52
C TRP A 205 11.99 -10.69 15.44
N ARG A 206 13.27 -10.57 15.87
CA ARG A 206 14.40 -10.22 15.00
C ARG A 206 15.50 -11.26 15.17
N ALA A 207 15.56 -12.21 14.26
CA ALA A 207 16.65 -13.16 14.18
C ALA A 207 16.79 -13.70 12.76
N LYS A 208 17.98 -14.18 12.40
CA LYS A 208 18.14 -15.04 11.22
C LYS A 208 17.66 -16.43 11.55
N LEU A 209 17.19 -17.17 10.56
CA LEU A 209 16.89 -18.59 10.72
C LEU A 209 18.16 -19.32 11.11
N PRO A 210 18.13 -20.17 12.17
CA PRO A 210 19.32 -20.89 12.65
C PRO A 210 19.77 -21.91 11.60
N LYS A 211 21.10 -21.92 11.35
CA LYS A 211 21.73 -22.82 10.38
C LYS A 211 22.51 -23.94 11.05
N THR A 212 22.95 -23.74 12.29
CA THR A 212 23.74 -24.68 13.06
C THR A 212 23.01 -25.14 14.30
N ASP A 213 23.40 -26.28 14.86
CA ASP A 213 22.78 -26.79 16.09
C ASP A 213 23.07 -25.89 17.30
N ALA A 214 24.23 -25.20 17.32
CA ALA A 214 24.53 -24.20 18.33
C ALA A 214 23.57 -23.00 18.25
N GLU A 215 23.25 -22.49 17.03
CA GLU A 215 22.27 -21.43 16.84
C GLU A 215 20.86 -21.87 17.22
N LYS A 216 20.48 -23.13 16.92
CA LYS A 216 19.20 -23.72 17.36
C LYS A 216 19.12 -23.80 18.87
N ALA A 217 20.19 -24.29 19.51
CA ALA A 217 20.26 -24.39 20.98
C ALA A 217 20.17 -23.01 21.65
N ALA A 218 20.84 -21.98 21.09
CA ALA A 218 20.77 -20.62 21.59
C ALA A 218 19.36 -19.99 21.45
N LEU A 219 18.62 -20.38 20.42
CA LEU A 219 17.24 -19.93 20.19
C LEU A 219 16.23 -20.60 21.13
N GLY A 220 16.54 -21.83 21.57
CA GLY A 220 15.65 -22.67 22.38
C GLY A 220 14.38 -23.05 21.62
N ASP A 221 13.22 -22.93 22.29
CA ASP A 221 11.90 -23.24 21.71
C ASP A 221 11.23 -22.06 20.99
N LYS A 222 11.97 -20.93 20.79
CA LYS A 222 11.43 -19.74 20.16
C LYS A 222 11.35 -19.90 18.64
N LEU A 223 10.19 -19.58 18.08
CA LEU A 223 10.02 -19.40 16.64
C LEU A 223 10.65 -18.07 16.19
N VAL A 224 11.44 -18.11 15.14
CA VAL A 224 11.99 -16.89 14.53
C VAL A 224 10.94 -16.28 13.60
N PHE A 225 10.57 -15.01 13.85
CA PHE A 225 9.55 -14.35 13.05
C PHE A 225 10.15 -13.74 11.78
N ALA A 226 11.10 -12.81 11.90
CA ALA A 226 11.67 -12.04 10.80
C ALA A 226 13.14 -11.73 11.06
N ALA A 227 13.91 -11.37 10.03
CA ALA A 227 15.26 -10.88 10.22
C ALA A 227 15.29 -9.42 10.71
N ASP A 228 14.31 -8.62 10.32
CA ASP A 228 14.21 -7.18 10.55
C ASP A 228 13.04 -6.75 11.45
N GLY A 229 12.24 -7.71 11.93
CA GLY A 229 11.04 -7.46 12.73
C GLY A 229 9.83 -7.01 11.93
N VAL A 230 9.93 -6.99 10.59
CA VAL A 230 8.87 -6.51 9.66
C VAL A 230 8.48 -7.59 8.67
N HIS A 231 9.44 -8.18 7.96
CA HIS A 231 9.23 -9.11 6.86
C HIS A 231 9.37 -10.56 7.34
N PRO A 232 8.27 -11.28 7.62
CA PRO A 232 8.33 -12.62 8.18
C PRO A 232 9.07 -13.60 7.27
N HIS A 233 9.84 -14.51 7.86
CA HIS A 233 10.47 -15.57 7.09
C HIS A 233 9.42 -16.52 6.48
N ASP A 234 9.65 -16.94 5.24
CA ASP A 234 8.71 -17.76 4.46
C ASP A 234 8.37 -19.09 5.15
N SER A 235 9.35 -19.68 5.85
CA SER A 235 9.20 -20.99 6.52
C SER A 235 8.68 -20.90 7.96
N THR A 236 8.50 -19.71 8.53
CA THR A 236 8.06 -19.52 9.91
C THR A 236 6.93 -18.50 10.04
N GLY A 237 7.22 -17.19 10.12
CA GLY A 237 6.19 -16.17 10.32
C GLY A 237 5.12 -16.15 9.21
N GLN A 238 5.51 -16.35 7.95
CA GLN A 238 4.56 -16.46 6.83
C GLN A 238 3.68 -17.71 6.93
N VAL A 239 4.21 -18.80 7.49
CA VAL A 239 3.41 -20.02 7.76
C VAL A 239 2.33 -19.75 8.81
N LEU A 240 2.63 -18.99 9.86
CA LEU A 240 1.62 -18.59 10.86
C LEU A 240 0.48 -17.78 10.21
N TYR A 241 0.81 -16.88 9.29
CA TYR A 241 -0.18 -16.11 8.53
C TYR A 241 -1.06 -17.01 7.66
N THR A 242 -0.45 -17.95 6.93
CA THR A 242 -1.19 -18.92 6.13
C THR A 242 -2.12 -19.78 6.99
N GLN A 243 -1.63 -20.23 8.15
CA GLN A 243 -2.43 -21.03 9.08
C GLN A 243 -3.63 -20.26 9.63
N ALA A 244 -3.49 -18.93 9.90
CA ALA A 244 -4.61 -18.09 10.32
C ALA A 244 -5.70 -18.03 9.23
N ILE A 245 -5.31 -17.87 7.96
CA ILE A 245 -6.26 -17.92 6.83
C ILE A 245 -6.94 -19.29 6.79
N VAL A 246 -6.17 -20.39 6.78
CA VAL A 246 -6.72 -21.75 6.66
C VAL A 246 -7.70 -22.07 7.78
N ARG A 247 -7.38 -21.71 9.04
CA ARG A 247 -8.29 -21.90 10.18
C ARG A 247 -9.58 -21.06 10.06
N SER A 248 -9.52 -19.94 9.37
CA SER A 248 -10.67 -19.04 9.19
C SER A 248 -11.63 -19.47 8.08
N LEU A 249 -11.16 -20.26 7.09
CA LEU A 249 -11.98 -20.64 5.93
C LEU A 249 -13.32 -21.31 6.27
N PRO A 250 -13.42 -22.25 7.24
CA PRO A 250 -14.70 -22.85 7.60
C PRO A 250 -15.74 -21.83 8.07
N ALA A 251 -15.34 -20.87 8.89
CA ALA A 251 -16.24 -19.80 9.37
C ALA A 251 -16.70 -18.89 8.21
N LEU A 252 -15.81 -18.59 7.26
CA LEU A 252 -16.15 -17.79 6.08
C LEU A 252 -17.08 -18.51 5.10
N ALA A 253 -16.98 -19.85 5.01
CA ALA A 253 -17.82 -20.66 4.14
C ALA A 253 -19.26 -20.79 4.66
N ILE A 254 -19.45 -20.86 5.98
CA ILE A 254 -20.78 -21.07 6.60
C ILE A 254 -21.50 -19.74 6.90
N ALA A 255 -20.78 -18.60 6.95
CA ALA A 255 -21.37 -17.31 7.23
C ALA A 255 -22.44 -16.92 6.19
N ASN A 256 -22.20 -17.27 4.93
CA ASN A 256 -23.17 -17.16 3.84
C ASN A 256 -22.82 -18.19 2.76
N ASN A 257 -23.77 -19.02 2.37
CA ASN A 257 -23.60 -20.07 1.36
C ASN A 257 -24.44 -19.82 0.09
N SER A 258 -25.04 -18.65 -0.03
CA SER A 258 -25.85 -18.26 -1.20
C SER A 258 -25.11 -17.25 -2.09
N PRO A 259 -25.23 -17.36 -3.42
CA PRO A 259 -24.66 -16.35 -4.32
C PRO A 259 -25.10 -14.94 -3.93
N THR A 260 -24.13 -14.04 -3.85
CA THR A 260 -24.37 -12.66 -3.42
C THR A 260 -23.98 -11.67 -4.51
N VAL A 261 -24.84 -10.70 -4.73
CA VAL A 261 -24.52 -9.50 -5.53
C VAL A 261 -24.22 -8.38 -4.54
N HIS A 262 -22.97 -8.04 -4.42
CA HIS A 262 -22.54 -6.97 -3.52
C HIS A 262 -22.96 -5.60 -4.06
N VAL A 263 -23.50 -4.75 -3.21
CA VAL A 263 -23.95 -3.40 -3.58
C VAL A 263 -23.28 -2.35 -2.71
N SER A 264 -23.02 -1.19 -3.29
CA SER A 264 -22.37 -0.06 -2.62
C SER A 264 -23.20 1.22 -2.73
N ASN A 265 -24.52 1.12 -2.50
CA ASN A 265 -25.46 2.23 -2.69
C ASN A 265 -25.20 3.40 -1.72
N LEU A 266 -24.80 3.09 -0.49
CA LEU A 266 -24.44 4.09 0.52
C LEU A 266 -22.92 4.16 0.65
N ALA A 267 -22.40 5.34 0.97
CA ALA A 267 -21.02 5.55 1.33
C ALA A 267 -20.87 5.68 2.85
N LEU A 268 -19.82 5.10 3.41
CA LEU A 268 -19.43 5.31 4.79
C LEU A 268 -18.87 6.74 4.97
N ASP A 269 -18.04 7.17 4.03
CA ASP A 269 -17.53 8.54 3.92
C ASP A 269 -17.87 9.13 2.56
N PRO A 270 -18.63 10.25 2.47
CA PRO A 270 -18.91 10.91 1.18
C PRO A 270 -17.66 11.34 0.42
N ALA A 271 -16.54 11.55 1.11
CA ALA A 271 -15.24 11.89 0.52
C ALA A 271 -14.37 10.66 0.26
N ASN A 272 -14.94 9.45 0.18
CA ASN A 272 -14.21 8.23 -0.16
C ASN A 272 -13.55 8.34 -1.54
N LEU A 273 -12.55 7.49 -1.78
CA LEU A 273 -11.74 7.56 -2.99
C LEU A 273 -12.25 6.64 -4.13
N GLU A 274 -13.56 6.43 -4.26
CA GLU A 274 -14.10 5.58 -5.36
C GLU A 274 -13.82 6.14 -6.77
N ARG A 275 -13.64 7.48 -6.88
CA ARG A 275 -13.27 8.14 -8.15
C ARG A 275 -11.76 8.22 -8.38
N ALA A 276 -10.95 7.53 -7.56
CA ALA A 276 -9.50 7.50 -7.71
C ALA A 276 -9.10 6.84 -9.03
N LYS A 277 -8.23 7.49 -9.78
CA LYS A 277 -7.73 7.04 -11.08
C LYS A 277 -6.22 7.19 -11.16
N LEU A 278 -5.56 6.19 -11.71
CA LEU A 278 -4.18 6.27 -12.16
C LEU A 278 -4.21 6.64 -13.65
N VAL A 279 -3.74 7.85 -13.98
CA VAL A 279 -3.72 8.39 -15.35
C VAL A 279 -2.28 8.41 -15.84
N PRO A 280 -1.95 7.86 -17.02
CA PRO A 280 -0.59 7.94 -17.56
C PRO A 280 -0.10 9.39 -17.64
N VAL A 281 1.14 9.64 -17.25
CA VAL A 281 1.74 11.00 -17.28
C VAL A 281 1.79 11.59 -18.70
N THR A 282 1.76 10.73 -19.71
CA THR A 282 1.71 11.12 -21.13
C THR A 282 0.43 11.83 -21.56
N ALA A 283 -0.60 11.80 -20.72
CA ALA A 283 -1.80 12.60 -20.92
C ALA A 283 -1.63 14.08 -20.50
N ALA A 284 -0.52 14.41 -19.83
CA ALA A 284 -0.16 15.80 -19.53
C ALA A 284 0.52 16.48 -20.74
N LYS A 285 0.43 17.81 -20.79
CA LYS A 285 1.19 18.60 -21.75
C LYS A 285 2.67 18.63 -21.34
N LEU A 286 3.53 18.23 -22.23
CA LEU A 286 4.99 18.20 -22.05
C LEU A 286 5.62 19.50 -22.58
N SER A 287 6.63 20.03 -21.89
CA SER A 287 7.42 21.14 -22.43
C SER A 287 8.20 20.74 -23.69
N ALA A 288 8.60 21.72 -24.49
CA ALA A 288 9.33 21.48 -25.74
C ALA A 288 10.58 20.60 -25.51
N GLY A 289 10.79 19.65 -26.42
CA GLY A 289 11.91 18.71 -26.35
C GLY A 289 11.73 17.50 -25.40
N LEU A 290 10.63 17.44 -24.63
CA LEU A 290 10.26 16.25 -23.89
C LEU A 290 9.42 15.30 -24.74
N ALA A 291 9.68 14.01 -24.58
CA ALA A 291 8.88 12.95 -25.17
C ALA A 291 8.66 11.82 -24.13
N PRO A 292 7.58 11.03 -24.27
CA PRO A 292 7.42 9.82 -23.52
C PRO A 292 8.59 8.85 -23.73
N ALA A 293 9.06 8.23 -22.66
CA ALA A 293 10.03 7.15 -22.78
C ALA A 293 9.38 5.90 -23.40
N ASP A 294 10.14 5.21 -24.25
CA ASP A 294 9.71 3.89 -24.75
C ASP A 294 9.80 2.86 -23.61
N MET A 295 8.66 2.47 -23.06
CA MET A 295 8.59 1.54 -21.93
C MET A 295 9.06 0.12 -22.26
N ALA A 296 9.23 -0.21 -23.54
CA ALA A 296 9.75 -1.50 -24.00
C ALA A 296 11.27 -1.47 -24.33
N ALA A 297 11.75 -0.36 -24.92
CA ALA A 297 13.11 -0.23 -25.43
C ALA A 297 14.04 0.54 -24.46
N ASP A 298 13.57 1.57 -23.76
CA ASP A 298 14.40 2.32 -22.80
C ASP A 298 14.74 1.42 -21.60
N ALA A 299 16.01 1.12 -21.38
CA ALA A 299 16.47 0.17 -20.37
C ALA A 299 16.02 0.54 -18.95
N PHE A 300 15.94 1.83 -18.60
CA PHE A 300 15.47 2.27 -17.30
C PHE A 300 13.94 2.18 -17.18
N ALA A 301 13.21 2.70 -18.16
CA ALA A 301 11.74 2.72 -18.15
C ALA A 301 11.16 1.29 -18.21
N LYS A 302 11.77 0.39 -18.98
CA LYS A 302 11.38 -1.03 -19.07
C LYS A 302 11.35 -1.73 -17.71
N GLY A 303 12.27 -1.40 -16.81
CA GLY A 303 12.29 -1.95 -15.44
C GLY A 303 11.04 -1.62 -14.64
N TRP A 304 10.30 -0.59 -15.04
CA TRP A 304 9.09 -0.10 -14.35
C TRP A 304 7.78 -0.40 -15.08
N SER A 305 7.85 -0.94 -16.30
CA SER A 305 6.69 -1.15 -17.20
C SER A 305 5.55 -2.00 -16.60
N LYS A 306 5.86 -2.85 -15.62
CA LYS A 306 4.85 -3.63 -14.89
C LYS A 306 4.06 -2.81 -13.86
N ARG A 307 4.53 -1.60 -13.51
CA ARG A 307 3.98 -0.79 -12.42
C ARG A 307 3.55 0.61 -12.86
N LEU A 308 4.27 1.16 -13.82
CA LEU A 308 3.97 2.47 -14.41
C LEU A 308 3.47 2.29 -15.83
N PRO A 309 2.33 2.89 -16.19
CA PRO A 309 1.76 2.77 -17.54
C PRO A 309 2.57 3.55 -18.58
N ALA A 310 3.35 4.54 -18.14
CA ALA A 310 4.19 5.41 -18.95
C ALA A 310 5.34 5.95 -18.12
N MET A 311 6.26 6.67 -18.75
CA MET A 311 7.28 7.48 -18.08
C MET A 311 7.66 8.67 -18.94
N VAL A 312 7.90 9.82 -18.33
CA VAL A 312 8.58 10.97 -18.93
C VAL A 312 9.85 11.23 -18.14
N LYS A 313 10.96 11.48 -18.83
CA LYS A 313 12.27 11.67 -18.21
C LYS A 313 12.67 13.13 -18.29
N LEU A 314 12.41 13.90 -17.23
CA LEU A 314 12.92 15.27 -17.08
C LEU A 314 14.35 15.14 -16.53
N THR A 315 15.31 15.59 -17.33
CA THR A 315 16.76 15.48 -17.05
C THR A 315 17.51 16.80 -17.14
N GLN A 316 16.80 17.86 -17.55
CA GLN A 316 17.36 19.22 -17.65
C GLN A 316 16.45 20.18 -16.87
N PRO A 317 17.03 21.05 -16.01
CA PRO A 317 16.26 22.12 -15.35
C PRO A 317 15.45 22.95 -16.35
N GLY A 318 14.25 23.37 -15.94
CA GLY A 318 13.29 24.08 -16.78
C GLY A 318 12.35 23.18 -17.58
N GLN A 319 12.66 21.90 -17.74
CA GLN A 319 11.70 20.94 -18.30
C GLN A 319 10.50 20.78 -17.37
N SER A 320 9.29 20.74 -17.95
CA SER A 320 8.05 20.73 -17.19
C SER A 320 6.95 19.87 -17.81
N ILE A 321 6.00 19.48 -16.98
CA ILE A 321 4.71 18.91 -17.38
C ILE A 321 3.58 19.76 -16.83
N GLU A 322 2.51 19.93 -17.60
CA GLU A 322 1.33 20.70 -17.25
C GLU A 322 0.07 19.89 -17.53
N PHE A 323 -0.91 19.99 -16.65
CA PHE A 323 -2.21 19.35 -16.86
C PHE A 323 -3.32 20.06 -16.07
N LYS A 324 -4.56 19.78 -16.48
CA LYS A 324 -5.75 20.20 -15.75
C LYS A 324 -6.53 18.97 -15.29
N PHE A 325 -7.17 19.07 -14.15
CA PHE A 325 -8.09 18.04 -13.69
C PHE A 325 -9.29 18.67 -13.01
N LYS A 326 -10.42 17.95 -13.05
CA LYS A 326 -11.63 18.29 -12.29
C LYS A 326 -11.76 17.26 -11.17
N GLY A 327 -11.72 17.71 -9.92
CA GLY A 327 -11.77 16.80 -8.78
C GLY A 327 -11.23 17.43 -7.50
N THR A 328 -10.88 16.57 -6.53
CA THR A 328 -10.54 17.00 -5.15
C THR A 328 -9.14 16.59 -4.69
N HIS A 329 -8.43 15.79 -5.49
CA HIS A 329 -7.11 15.29 -5.10
C HIS A 329 -6.22 15.06 -6.32
N CYS A 330 -4.95 15.42 -6.19
CA CYS A 330 -3.91 15.11 -7.15
C CYS A 330 -2.60 14.78 -6.46
N ALA A 331 -1.97 13.69 -6.89
CA ALA A 331 -0.61 13.31 -6.53
C ALA A 331 0.14 12.80 -7.78
N VAL A 332 1.43 12.61 -7.67
CA VAL A 332 2.26 12.03 -8.74
C VAL A 332 2.85 10.71 -8.29
N TYR A 333 2.81 9.71 -9.15
CA TYR A 333 3.47 8.43 -8.99
C TYR A 333 4.68 8.39 -9.90
N ASP A 334 5.86 8.26 -9.32
CA ASP A 334 7.14 8.44 -10.00
C ASP A 334 8.21 7.46 -9.53
N VAL A 335 9.39 7.58 -10.10
CA VAL A 335 10.59 6.88 -9.65
C VAL A 335 11.57 7.86 -9.04
N VAL A 336 11.87 7.66 -7.75
CA VAL A 336 12.93 8.37 -7.02
C VAL A 336 14.22 7.56 -7.03
N GLY A 337 15.36 8.21 -6.84
CA GLY A 337 16.64 7.51 -6.80
C GLY A 337 17.83 8.46 -6.60
N PRO A 338 19.07 7.96 -6.77
CA PRO A 338 20.30 8.73 -6.56
C PRO A 338 20.33 10.06 -7.32
N ALA A 339 19.85 10.05 -8.56
CA ALA A 339 19.81 11.22 -9.45
C ALA A 339 18.61 12.15 -9.20
N GLY A 340 17.78 11.89 -8.17
CA GLY A 340 16.59 12.70 -7.90
C GLY A 340 16.92 14.18 -7.70
N GLY A 341 16.12 15.06 -8.36
CA GLY A 341 16.22 16.51 -8.30
C GLY A 341 15.14 17.16 -7.45
N MET A 342 15.08 18.46 -7.47
CA MET A 342 14.04 19.28 -6.85
C MET A 342 12.98 19.60 -7.92
N VAL A 343 11.69 19.50 -7.54
CA VAL A 343 10.56 19.77 -8.44
C VAL A 343 9.74 20.91 -7.88
N ALA A 344 9.61 21.99 -8.66
CA ALA A 344 8.65 23.05 -8.38
C ALA A 344 7.23 22.55 -8.66
N VAL A 345 6.32 22.87 -7.77
CA VAL A 345 4.90 22.55 -7.87
C VAL A 345 4.10 23.83 -7.89
N THR A 346 3.31 24.05 -8.93
CA THR A 346 2.35 25.16 -9.01
C THR A 346 0.96 24.56 -9.13
N LEU A 347 0.07 24.94 -8.22
CA LEU A 347 -1.35 24.54 -8.22
C LEU A 347 -2.20 25.81 -8.31
N ASP A 348 -3.06 25.90 -9.32
CA ASP A 348 -3.95 27.06 -9.57
C ASP A 348 -3.21 28.40 -9.59
N GLY A 349 -2.05 28.42 -10.26
CA GLY A 349 -1.18 29.59 -10.36
C GLY A 349 -0.41 29.95 -9.09
N LYS A 350 -0.58 29.17 -7.99
CA LYS A 350 0.12 29.39 -6.72
C LYS A 350 1.28 28.42 -6.57
N ALA A 351 2.49 28.95 -6.41
CA ALA A 351 3.67 28.16 -6.12
C ALA A 351 3.55 27.52 -4.73
N GLN A 352 3.87 26.24 -4.65
CA GLN A 352 3.97 25.49 -3.42
C GLN A 352 5.44 25.27 -3.03
N LYS A 353 5.68 24.69 -1.86
CA LYS A 353 7.03 24.28 -1.47
C LYS A 353 7.55 23.25 -2.48
N PRO A 354 8.73 23.44 -3.06
CA PRO A 354 9.33 22.46 -3.96
C PRO A 354 9.49 21.09 -3.30
N VAL A 355 9.36 20.04 -4.10
CA VAL A 355 9.40 18.65 -3.64
C VAL A 355 10.70 18.01 -4.05
N GLN A 356 11.43 17.51 -3.06
CA GLN A 356 12.66 16.76 -3.27
C GLN A 356 12.35 15.32 -3.73
N ARG A 357 12.99 14.90 -4.84
CA ARG A 357 12.78 13.53 -5.40
C ARG A 357 13.93 12.57 -5.09
N ILE A 358 14.59 12.78 -3.96
CA ILE A 358 15.51 11.84 -3.33
C ILE A 358 15.22 11.77 -1.84
N ASP A 359 15.30 10.60 -1.24
CA ASP A 359 15.17 10.40 0.21
C ASP A 359 16.29 9.53 0.77
N ALA A 360 16.22 9.26 2.07
CA ALA A 360 17.26 8.54 2.81
C ALA A 360 17.51 7.09 2.35
N TYR A 361 16.62 6.52 1.55
CA TYR A 361 16.72 5.15 1.00
C TYR A 361 17.19 5.12 -0.47
N CYS A 362 17.40 6.28 -1.10
CA CYS A 362 17.72 6.38 -2.51
C CYS A 362 19.20 6.03 -2.84
N THR A 363 19.70 4.92 -2.33
CA THR A 363 20.91 4.25 -2.84
C THR A 363 20.64 3.49 -4.14
N TYR A 364 19.36 3.30 -4.48
CA TYR A 364 18.84 2.68 -5.70
C TYR A 364 17.55 3.38 -6.13
N ALA A 365 17.10 3.11 -7.37
CA ALA A 365 15.84 3.64 -7.87
C ALA A 365 14.65 2.84 -7.33
N ARG A 366 13.58 3.52 -6.92
CA ARG A 366 12.37 2.91 -6.38
C ARG A 366 11.12 3.74 -6.66
N LEU A 367 9.96 3.11 -6.63
CA LEU A 367 8.67 3.77 -6.79
C LEU A 367 8.38 4.68 -5.58
N SER A 368 7.77 5.82 -5.84
CA SER A 368 7.39 6.80 -4.83
C SER A 368 6.18 7.60 -5.28
N THR A 369 5.55 8.30 -4.36
CA THR A 369 4.51 9.28 -4.64
C THR A 369 4.85 10.61 -3.98
N PHE A 370 4.27 11.70 -4.49
CA PHE A 370 4.19 12.94 -3.76
C PHE A 370 2.86 13.64 -4.01
N LEU A 371 2.37 14.29 -2.98
CA LEU A 371 1.10 15.00 -3.00
C LEU A 371 1.26 16.35 -3.71
N VAL A 372 0.35 16.67 -4.62
CA VAL A 372 0.19 17.99 -5.24
C VAL A 372 -0.93 18.76 -4.53
N GLY A 373 -2.05 18.12 -4.24
CA GLY A 373 -3.15 18.70 -3.49
C GLY A 373 -4.15 17.65 -3.02
N THR A 374 -4.74 17.86 -1.85
CA THR A 374 -5.78 17.00 -1.27
C THR A 374 -6.86 17.85 -0.63
N ASP A 375 -8.06 17.29 -0.51
CA ASP A 375 -9.24 17.99 0.03
C ASP A 375 -9.48 19.35 -0.67
N LEU A 376 -9.16 19.40 -1.96
CA LEU A 376 -9.41 20.59 -2.80
C LEU A 376 -10.92 20.76 -2.99
N PRO A 377 -11.41 21.99 -3.20
CA PRO A 377 -12.76 22.23 -3.65
C PRO A 377 -13.07 21.43 -4.92
N GLU A 378 -14.27 20.86 -5.03
CA GLU A 378 -14.67 20.19 -6.29
C GLU A 378 -14.68 21.24 -7.41
N GLY A 379 -13.84 21.05 -8.42
CA GLY A 379 -13.67 22.03 -9.49
C GLY A 379 -12.50 21.70 -10.41
N GLU A 380 -12.27 22.59 -11.37
CA GLU A 380 -11.08 22.51 -12.24
C GLU A 380 -9.87 23.08 -11.53
N HIS A 381 -8.77 22.33 -11.60
CA HIS A 381 -7.47 22.70 -11.07
C HIS A 381 -6.41 22.60 -12.14
N THR A 382 -5.45 23.53 -12.11
CA THR A 382 -4.29 23.55 -13.01
C THR A 382 -3.03 23.19 -12.25
N VAL A 383 -2.22 22.29 -12.80
CA VAL A 383 -0.96 21.86 -12.20
C VAL A 383 0.19 22.05 -13.18
N ARG A 384 1.29 22.63 -12.71
CA ARG A 384 2.58 22.64 -13.39
C ARG A 384 3.64 22.07 -12.46
N LEU A 385 4.42 21.13 -12.99
CA LEU A 385 5.56 20.51 -12.31
C LEU A 385 6.81 20.79 -13.16
N GLU A 386 7.86 21.33 -12.54
CA GLU A 386 9.07 21.72 -13.25
C GLU A 386 10.32 21.23 -12.51
N LEU A 387 11.25 20.63 -13.23
CA LEU A 387 12.55 20.24 -12.67
C LEU A 387 13.40 21.50 -12.47
N LEU A 388 13.86 21.70 -11.23
CA LEU A 388 14.69 22.85 -10.85
C LEU A 388 16.19 22.53 -10.93
N ALA A 389 16.99 23.60 -11.02
CA ALA A 389 18.44 23.53 -10.92
C ALA A 389 18.95 23.55 -9.47
N ASP A 390 18.04 23.68 -8.48
CA ASP A 390 18.39 23.83 -7.07
C ASP A 390 19.21 22.63 -6.57
N PRO A 391 20.36 22.86 -5.93
CA PRO A 391 21.18 21.81 -5.41
C PRO A 391 20.52 21.14 -4.20
N ILE A 392 20.76 19.84 -4.04
CA ILE A 392 20.33 19.06 -2.89
C ILE A 392 21.60 18.50 -2.20
N ASP A 393 21.73 18.69 -0.91
CA ASP A 393 22.73 17.97 -0.11
C ASP A 393 22.30 16.48 0.03
N LYS A 394 22.59 15.71 -1.03
CA LYS A 394 22.22 14.30 -1.12
C LYS A 394 22.93 13.45 -0.06
N ALA A 395 24.13 13.87 0.39
CA ALA A 395 24.84 13.18 1.46
C ALA A 395 24.10 13.32 2.80
N ALA A 396 23.68 14.53 3.16
CA ALA A 396 22.86 14.76 4.35
C ALA A 396 21.50 14.06 4.28
N VAL A 397 20.90 13.96 3.10
CA VAL A 397 19.65 13.20 2.92
C VAL A 397 19.86 11.72 3.23
N LEU A 398 20.87 11.08 2.65
CA LEU A 398 21.16 9.66 2.82
C LEU A 398 21.58 9.32 4.26
N ALA A 399 22.33 10.21 4.93
CA ALA A 399 22.79 10.03 6.30
C ALA A 399 21.66 9.83 7.32
N LYS A 400 20.43 10.33 7.03
CA LYS A 400 19.23 10.13 7.87
C LYS A 400 18.90 8.65 8.08
N ASN A 401 19.30 7.78 7.15
CA ASN A 401 19.15 6.32 7.26
C ASN A 401 20.52 5.60 7.27
N LYS A 402 21.58 6.28 7.72
CA LYS A 402 22.96 5.73 7.80
C LYS A 402 23.51 5.24 6.45
N ASN A 403 22.93 5.71 5.33
CA ASN A 403 23.42 5.46 3.98
C ASN A 403 24.46 6.53 3.59
N GLN A 404 25.31 6.18 2.63
CA GLN A 404 26.37 7.03 2.11
C GLN A 404 26.34 7.05 0.58
N ILE A 405 26.97 8.05 -0.02
CA ILE A 405 27.19 8.09 -1.47
C ILE A 405 28.29 7.09 -1.81
N ASP A 406 27.92 6.03 -2.54
CA ASP A 406 28.85 4.98 -2.98
C ASP A 406 29.59 5.36 -4.27
N LYS A 407 28.88 6.00 -5.21
CA LYS A 407 29.33 6.36 -6.56
C LYS A 407 28.86 7.78 -6.88
N PRO A 408 29.71 8.81 -6.69
CA PRO A 408 29.32 10.22 -6.87
C PRO A 408 28.67 10.53 -8.21
N GLU A 409 29.11 9.88 -9.28
CA GLU A 409 28.55 10.06 -10.64
C GLU A 409 27.06 9.69 -10.75
N ARG A 410 26.56 8.79 -9.90
CA ARG A 410 25.13 8.44 -9.85
C ARG A 410 24.27 9.53 -9.20
N PHE A 411 24.87 10.33 -8.33
CA PHE A 411 24.20 11.35 -7.55
C PHE A 411 24.33 12.75 -8.16
N ALA A 412 25.27 12.94 -9.10
CA ALA A 412 25.50 14.25 -9.72
C ALA A 412 24.31 14.75 -10.55
N PRO A 413 23.59 13.93 -11.36
CA PRO A 413 22.49 14.42 -12.17
C PRO A 413 21.28 14.88 -11.32
N LEU A 414 20.41 15.71 -11.94
CA LEU A 414 19.11 16.11 -11.42
C LEU A 414 18.03 15.55 -12.34
N HIS A 415 17.24 14.61 -11.82
CA HIS A 415 16.21 13.92 -12.59
C HIS A 415 14.85 13.97 -11.89
N PHE A 416 13.78 13.99 -12.70
CA PHE A 416 12.42 13.74 -12.27
C PHE A 416 11.77 12.78 -13.27
N PHE A 417 11.31 11.62 -12.80
CA PHE A 417 10.79 10.53 -13.64
C PHE A 417 9.33 10.19 -13.27
N PRO A 418 8.35 11.07 -13.58
CA PRO A 418 6.94 10.79 -13.37
C PRO A 418 6.45 9.72 -14.34
N GLY A 419 5.59 8.82 -13.82
CA GLY A 419 4.97 7.73 -14.59
C GLY A 419 3.46 7.87 -14.70
N ALA A 420 2.82 8.35 -13.62
CA ALA A 420 1.38 8.53 -13.60
C ALA A 420 0.96 9.71 -12.71
N LEU A 421 -0.23 10.22 -13.00
CA LEU A 421 -0.97 11.17 -12.18
C LEU A 421 -2.02 10.38 -11.40
N LEU A 422 -2.10 10.61 -10.10
CA LEU A 422 -3.07 10.01 -9.20
C LEU A 422 -4.16 11.06 -8.93
N ILE A 423 -5.34 10.88 -9.52
CA ILE A 423 -6.41 11.89 -9.51
C ILE A 423 -7.68 11.30 -8.89
N VAL A 424 -8.29 12.00 -7.95
CA VAL A 424 -9.68 11.75 -7.54
C VAL A 424 -10.55 12.70 -8.33
N GLY A 425 -11.14 12.18 -9.39
CA GLY A 425 -11.86 12.97 -10.40
C GLY A 425 -11.47 12.58 -11.81
N GLU A 426 -11.29 13.56 -12.71
CA GLU A 426 -11.01 13.33 -14.12
C GLU A 426 -9.96 14.31 -14.65
N LEU A 427 -9.08 13.82 -15.54
CA LEU A 427 -8.22 14.70 -16.30
C LEU A 427 -9.09 15.49 -17.31
N VAL A 428 -8.81 16.78 -17.43
CA VAL A 428 -9.47 17.69 -18.39
C VAL A 428 -8.50 17.95 -19.53
N PRO A 429 -8.96 17.96 -20.79
CA PRO A 429 -8.13 18.27 -21.96
C PRO A 429 -7.43 19.62 -21.91
#